data_d78cf40acbc90f9a00a560257aad6092
#
_entry.id   d78cf40acbc90f9a00a560257aad6092
#
_cell.length_a   1.000
_cell.length_b   1.000
_cell.length_c   1.000
_cell.angle_alpha   90.00
_cell.angle_beta   90.00
_cell.angle_gamma   90.00
#
_symmetry.space_group_name_H-M   'P 1'
#
loop_
_entity.id
_entity.type
_entity.pdbx_description
1 polymer ?
#
loop_
_entity_poly.entity_id
_entity_poly.type
_entity_poly.pdbx_seq_one_letter_code
_entity_poly.pdbx_strand_id
1 'polypeptide(L)'
;MRTKYILLTILSSLVFASCNYLDFDETNNLKTKEDMYKYFGTSKSMLTHVYSYMPQGYRLFATSGGIFTEDIYSMRDCASDDGEFGAYADNIQNTNNGNWSPIKTYDDSWTLYRGIRAANSFIAEIAQVDFTRYEHDGQYTNWMKQLKYFPYEARVLRAHYFFELARRYGDIAMPLEVLTEEEANTIGKTPFSEVISFIVSECDDAANNLPDSYVNEPGAEIGRVTKGFAMAVKSKALLYAASKLHNPSMDTELWKKSAKAAIDIINTGLYSLDPQESANNLDSKEVVLMRINGDNSDFEMFNLPLRMTAGTRTSSLIPYSNYPSQNLVDAFETVNGYKVTLENTGWVCEDPAFDPQSPYENRDKRFYRAILANGMSFKDYTIETFKGGADDGIVSQGGSPTGYFLRKYIQEATSFEPGKEAVSKHHWVIYRYAETLLTYAESMVNAFNDVNYTDETYKYSALWAINEVRKNADMPLIPSMG
;
A
#
# COMPACT_ATOMS: atom_id res chain seq x y z
N MET A 1 -78.72 14.08 10.61
CA MET A 1 -77.45 14.74 10.94
C MET A 1 -76.54 13.93 11.87
N ARG A 2 -77.01 13.28 12.91
CA ARG A 2 -76.17 12.50 13.88
C ARG A 2 -75.41 11.35 13.24
N THR A 3 -75.94 10.65 12.25
CA THR A 3 -75.27 9.47 11.61
C THR A 3 -74.07 9.86 10.74
N LYS A 4 -74.05 11.08 10.16
CA LYS A 4 -72.87 11.54 9.38
C LYS A 4 -71.67 11.88 10.22
N TYR A 5 -71.90 12.37 11.45
CA TYR A 5 -70.78 12.65 12.38
C TYR A 5 -70.18 11.42 12.98
N ILE A 6 -70.99 10.36 13.21
CA ILE A 6 -70.50 9.06 13.70
C ILE A 6 -69.64 8.38 12.64
N LEU A 7 -70.01 8.45 11.36
CA LEU A 7 -69.17 7.91 10.28
C LEU A 7 -67.86 8.70 10.08
N LEU A 8 -67.90 10.03 10.28
CA LEU A 8 -66.71 10.87 10.18
C LEU A 8 -65.71 10.60 11.34
N THR A 9 -66.23 10.34 12.55
CA THR A 9 -65.41 10.04 13.75
C THR A 9 -64.77 8.66 13.66
N ILE A 10 -65.49 7.68 13.08
CA ILE A 10 -64.91 6.33 12.85
C ILE A 10 -63.87 6.37 11.73
N LEU A 11 -64.05 7.19 10.69
CA LEU A 11 -63.07 7.35 9.62
C LEU A 11 -61.78 8.08 10.08
N SER A 12 -61.90 9.07 11.01
CA SER A 12 -60.76 9.76 11.58
C SER A 12 -59.99 8.90 12.59
N SER A 13 -60.61 7.99 13.30
CA SER A 13 -59.93 7.06 14.21
C SER A 13 -59.19 5.94 13.46
N LEU A 14 -59.58 5.59 12.25
CA LEU A 14 -58.85 4.64 11.39
C LEU A 14 -57.59 5.23 10.76
N VAL A 15 -57.47 6.57 10.65
CA VAL A 15 -56.25 7.22 10.11
C VAL A 15 -55.15 7.28 11.16
N PHE A 16 -55.47 7.25 12.45
CA PHE A 16 -54.44 7.23 13.51
C PHE A 16 -53.92 5.81 13.87
N ALA A 17 -54.53 4.75 13.36
CA ALA A 17 -54.05 3.38 13.54
C ALA A 17 -53.08 2.92 12.45
N SER A 18 -52.79 3.77 11.46
CA SER A 18 -51.93 3.44 10.30
C SER A 18 -50.46 3.87 10.47
N CYS A 19 -50.08 4.45 11.61
CA CYS A 19 -48.70 4.93 11.79
C CYS A 19 -47.69 3.83 12.13
N ASN A 20 -48.10 2.64 12.52
CA ASN A 20 -47.16 1.55 12.78
C ASN A 20 -46.85 0.67 11.57
N TYR A 21 -47.46 0.92 10.42
CA TYR A 21 -47.18 0.15 9.18
C TYR A 21 -45.99 0.74 8.38
N LEU A 22 -45.53 1.90 8.79
CA LEU A 22 -44.32 2.54 8.22
C LEU A 22 -43.14 2.59 9.20
N ASP A 23 -43.28 2.05 10.39
CA ASP A 23 -42.12 1.66 11.16
C ASP A 23 -41.45 0.50 10.40
N PHE A 24 -40.50 0.85 9.60
CA PHE A 24 -39.56 -0.11 9.05
C PHE A 24 -38.94 -0.81 10.24
N ASP A 25 -39.44 -1.99 10.51
CA ASP A 25 -38.74 -2.91 11.40
C ASP A 25 -37.36 -3.10 10.76
N GLU A 26 -36.30 -2.57 11.36
CA GLU A 26 -34.90 -2.74 10.92
C GLU A 26 -34.50 -4.22 10.87
N THR A 27 -35.41 -5.11 11.18
CA THR A 27 -35.25 -6.56 11.23
C THR A 27 -35.39 -7.29 9.88
N ASN A 28 -35.58 -6.60 8.77
CA ASN A 28 -35.55 -7.21 7.43
C ASN A 28 -34.12 -7.65 7.03
N ASN A 29 -33.57 -8.66 7.75
CA ASN A 29 -32.25 -9.25 7.53
C ASN A 29 -31.04 -8.30 7.68
N LEU A 30 -31.21 -7.08 8.11
CA LEU A 30 -30.11 -6.20 8.52
C LEU A 30 -29.67 -6.61 9.93
N LYS A 31 -28.47 -7.12 10.03
CA LYS A 31 -27.85 -7.42 11.33
C LYS A 31 -27.62 -6.11 12.09
N THR A 32 -28.10 -6.05 13.32
CA THR A 32 -27.78 -4.94 14.21
C THR A 32 -26.29 -4.94 14.56
N LYS A 33 -25.78 -3.82 15.07
CA LYS A 33 -24.42 -3.74 15.58
C LYS A 33 -24.16 -4.81 16.65
N GLU A 34 -25.11 -5.04 17.55
CA GLU A 34 -25.05 -6.07 18.58
C GLU A 34 -24.95 -7.48 17.97
N ASP A 35 -25.68 -7.76 16.89
CA ASP A 35 -25.61 -9.05 16.20
C ASP A 35 -24.25 -9.32 15.59
N MET A 36 -23.54 -8.28 15.13
CA MET A 36 -22.21 -8.41 14.58
C MET A 36 -21.15 -8.83 15.61
N TYR A 37 -21.34 -8.47 16.87
CA TYR A 37 -20.43 -8.83 17.96
C TYR A 37 -20.92 -10.01 18.81
N LYS A 38 -22.07 -10.59 18.45
CA LYS A 38 -22.65 -11.74 19.14
C LYS A 38 -21.89 -13.04 18.93
N TYR A 39 -21.26 -13.22 17.78
CA TYR A 39 -20.54 -14.42 17.41
C TYR A 39 -19.08 -14.09 17.07
N PHE A 40 -18.17 -15.00 17.41
CA PHE A 40 -16.73 -14.81 17.11
C PHE A 40 -16.47 -14.54 15.62
N GLY A 41 -17.11 -15.31 14.71
CA GLY A 41 -16.93 -15.17 13.28
C GLY A 41 -17.34 -13.80 12.74
N THR A 42 -18.48 -13.26 13.21
CA THR A 42 -18.95 -11.92 12.82
C THR A 42 -18.08 -10.83 13.43
N SER A 43 -17.64 -10.97 14.68
CA SER A 43 -16.67 -10.04 15.31
C SER A 43 -15.35 -10.01 14.53
N LYS A 44 -14.86 -11.17 14.09
CA LYS A 44 -13.67 -11.26 13.23
C LYS A 44 -13.89 -10.58 11.87
N SER A 45 -15.10 -10.70 11.30
CA SER A 45 -15.44 -10.00 10.04
C SER A 45 -15.41 -8.48 10.20
N MET A 46 -15.76 -7.95 11.39
CA MET A 46 -15.65 -6.51 11.68
C MET A 46 -14.19 -6.05 11.72
N LEU A 47 -13.27 -6.87 12.24
CA LEU A 47 -11.84 -6.60 12.12
C LEU A 47 -11.38 -6.63 10.65
N THR A 48 -11.84 -7.62 9.88
CA THR A 48 -11.53 -7.72 8.44
C THR A 48 -12.02 -6.47 7.69
N HIS A 49 -13.14 -5.89 8.11
CA HIS A 49 -13.62 -4.61 7.56
C HIS A 49 -12.63 -3.47 7.83
N VAL A 50 -11.99 -3.42 9.01
CA VAL A 50 -10.90 -2.45 9.26
C VAL A 50 -9.74 -2.66 8.29
N TYR A 51 -9.32 -3.90 8.05
CA TYR A 51 -8.28 -4.24 7.07
C TYR A 51 -8.62 -3.82 5.64
N SER A 52 -9.90 -3.81 5.25
CA SER A 52 -10.32 -3.51 3.88
C SER A 52 -9.94 -2.11 3.40
N TYR A 53 -9.69 -1.18 4.32
CA TYR A 53 -9.23 0.18 4.01
C TYR A 53 -7.72 0.30 3.79
N MET A 54 -6.96 -0.79 3.94
CA MET A 54 -5.51 -0.79 3.76
C MET A 54 -5.17 -0.40 2.31
N PRO A 55 -4.34 0.64 2.09
CA PRO A 55 -3.97 1.10 0.76
C PRO A 55 -3.30 0.01 -0.08
N GLN A 56 -3.45 0.11 -1.39
CA GLN A 56 -2.68 -0.67 -2.36
C GLN A 56 -2.13 0.25 -3.45
N GLY A 57 -0.99 -0.11 -4.04
CA GLY A 57 -0.33 0.73 -5.05
C GLY A 57 -0.72 0.42 -6.49
N TYR A 58 -1.48 -0.66 -6.72
CA TYR A 58 -1.98 -0.96 -8.08
C TYR A 58 -2.98 0.06 -8.61
N ARG A 59 -3.58 0.83 -7.72
CA ARG A 59 -4.66 1.76 -8.03
C ARG A 59 -4.47 3.03 -7.21
N LEU A 60 -4.65 4.17 -7.85
CA LEU A 60 -4.72 5.44 -7.16
C LEU A 60 -6.11 5.60 -6.55
N PHE A 61 -6.20 6.01 -5.29
CA PHE A 61 -7.48 6.37 -4.69
C PHE A 61 -7.91 7.74 -5.23
N ALA A 62 -8.82 7.75 -6.18
CA ALA A 62 -9.47 8.97 -6.62
C ALA A 62 -10.88 9.08 -6.01
N THR A 63 -11.19 10.22 -5.40
CA THR A 63 -12.56 10.57 -5.05
C THR A 63 -13.15 11.40 -6.17
N SER A 64 -14.08 10.83 -6.90
CA SER A 64 -14.94 11.59 -7.81
C SER A 64 -16.36 11.64 -7.23
N GLY A 65 -16.80 12.83 -6.82
CA GLY A 65 -18.20 13.07 -6.45
C GLY A 65 -18.72 12.33 -5.22
N GLY A 66 -17.86 12.00 -4.24
CA GLY A 66 -18.28 11.35 -2.98
C GLY A 66 -18.58 9.85 -3.11
N ILE A 67 -18.47 9.28 -4.29
CA ILE A 67 -18.51 7.84 -4.54
C ILE A 67 -17.05 7.40 -4.75
N PHE A 68 -16.62 6.34 -4.04
CA PHE A 68 -15.30 5.76 -4.22
C PHE A 68 -15.19 5.14 -5.60
N THR A 69 -14.63 5.89 -6.54
CA THR A 69 -14.05 5.32 -7.73
C THR A 69 -12.56 5.19 -7.43
N GLU A 70 -12.11 3.98 -7.10
CA GLU A 70 -10.70 3.67 -7.33
C GLU A 70 -10.47 3.98 -8.80
N ASP A 71 -9.54 4.89 -9.10
CA ASP A 71 -8.97 4.91 -10.43
C ASP A 71 -8.22 3.61 -10.58
N ILE A 72 -8.83 2.68 -11.30
CA ILE A 72 -8.39 1.28 -11.32
C ILE A 72 -7.13 1.06 -12.16
N TYR A 73 -6.59 2.09 -12.79
CA TYR A 73 -5.62 1.90 -13.85
C TYR A 73 -4.28 2.59 -13.60
N SER A 74 -4.25 3.75 -12.95
CA SER A 74 -2.99 4.45 -12.70
C SER A 74 -2.31 4.03 -11.40
N MET A 75 -1.02 3.74 -11.49
CA MET A 75 -0.15 3.54 -10.31
C MET A 75 0.39 4.89 -9.83
N ARG A 76 0.67 4.98 -8.52
CA ARG A 76 1.26 6.20 -7.94
C ARG A 76 2.65 6.51 -8.49
N ASP A 77 3.40 5.51 -8.94
CA ASP A 77 4.69 5.65 -9.59
C ASP A 77 4.63 6.58 -10.81
N CYS A 78 3.47 6.62 -11.50
CA CYS A 78 3.23 7.54 -12.62
C CYS A 78 3.00 9.02 -12.18
N ALA A 79 3.00 9.31 -10.89
CA ALA A 79 3.06 10.67 -10.34
C ALA A 79 4.49 11.09 -9.94
N SER A 80 5.49 10.29 -10.29
CA SER A 80 6.92 10.54 -10.04
C SER A 80 7.70 10.44 -11.35
N ASP A 81 9.01 10.54 -11.26
CA ASP A 81 9.92 10.34 -12.40
C ASP A 81 10.14 8.86 -12.77
N ASP A 82 9.54 7.92 -12.03
CA ASP A 82 9.64 6.49 -12.32
C ASP A 82 8.75 6.02 -13.48
N GLY A 83 7.63 6.70 -13.73
CA GLY A 83 6.65 6.24 -14.69
C GLY A 83 5.83 7.31 -15.37
N GLU A 84 5.13 6.89 -16.42
CA GLU A 84 4.21 7.71 -17.21
C GLU A 84 2.90 6.95 -17.38
N PHE A 85 1.76 7.63 -17.28
CA PHE A 85 0.46 7.03 -17.53
C PHE A 85 -0.05 7.41 -18.93
N GLY A 86 -0.42 6.41 -19.73
CA GLY A 86 -0.75 6.64 -21.12
C GLY A 86 -2.03 7.44 -21.37
N ALA A 87 -2.98 7.49 -20.43
CA ALA A 87 -4.18 8.32 -20.53
C ALA A 87 -3.88 9.76 -20.09
N TYR A 88 -3.42 10.59 -21.01
CA TYR A 88 -2.97 11.96 -20.75
C TYR A 88 -4.03 12.92 -20.16
N ALA A 89 -5.30 12.58 -20.26
CA ALA A 89 -6.38 13.37 -19.64
C ALA A 89 -6.70 12.92 -18.20
N ASP A 90 -6.01 11.92 -17.69
CA ASP A 90 -6.20 11.39 -16.35
C ASP A 90 -5.67 12.30 -15.25
N ASN A 91 -6.24 12.18 -14.06
CA ASN A 91 -5.89 13.00 -12.91
C ASN A 91 -4.43 12.86 -12.48
N ILE A 92 -3.81 11.68 -12.65
CA ILE A 92 -2.41 11.46 -12.29
C ILE A 92 -1.46 12.39 -13.05
N GLN A 93 -1.77 12.71 -14.30
CA GLN A 93 -0.97 13.63 -15.11
C GLN A 93 -0.96 15.05 -14.56
N ASN A 94 -1.99 15.44 -13.81
CA ASN A 94 -2.03 16.74 -13.15
C ASN A 94 -0.95 16.89 -12.06
N THR A 95 -0.52 15.79 -11.46
CA THR A 95 0.60 15.79 -10.50
C THR A 95 1.90 16.14 -11.21
N ASN A 96 2.21 15.47 -12.33
CA ASN A 96 3.42 15.70 -13.12
C ASN A 96 3.45 17.08 -13.78
N ASN A 97 2.29 17.57 -14.23
CA ASN A 97 2.16 18.89 -14.85
C ASN A 97 2.14 20.05 -13.86
N GLY A 98 2.21 19.79 -12.55
CA GLY A 98 2.13 20.81 -11.51
C GLY A 98 0.73 21.48 -11.41
N ASN A 99 -0.30 20.88 -11.97
CA ASN A 99 -1.67 21.41 -11.95
C ASN A 99 -2.44 20.95 -10.70
N TRP A 100 -1.82 21.08 -9.56
CA TRP A 100 -2.40 20.73 -8.25
C TRP A 100 -2.11 21.82 -7.22
N SER A 101 -2.90 21.81 -6.15
CA SER A 101 -2.80 22.78 -5.08
C SER A 101 -3.34 22.18 -3.77
N PRO A 102 -3.14 22.83 -2.62
CA PRO A 102 -3.72 22.36 -1.35
C PRO A 102 -5.24 22.18 -1.36
N ILE A 103 -5.94 22.87 -2.26
CA ILE A 103 -7.41 22.77 -2.42
C ILE A 103 -7.83 21.95 -3.64
N LYS A 104 -6.87 21.44 -4.42
CA LYS A 104 -7.08 20.60 -5.60
C LYS A 104 -6.02 19.51 -5.64
N THR A 105 -6.25 18.45 -4.88
CA THR A 105 -5.38 17.28 -4.80
C THR A 105 -5.92 16.16 -5.65
N TYR A 106 -5.04 15.32 -6.18
CA TYR A 106 -5.39 14.16 -7.01
C TYR A 106 -5.06 12.83 -6.31
N ASP A 107 -4.09 12.80 -5.40
CA ASP A 107 -3.86 11.67 -4.49
C ASP A 107 -4.67 11.90 -3.20
N ASP A 108 -5.97 11.66 -3.28
CA ASP A 108 -6.92 11.88 -2.20
C ASP A 108 -7.03 10.62 -1.33
N SER A 109 -6.52 10.73 -0.10
CA SER A 109 -6.59 9.65 0.89
C SER A 109 -7.61 9.90 2.01
N TRP A 110 -8.54 10.84 1.86
CA TRP A 110 -9.57 11.16 2.85
C TRP A 110 -10.45 9.96 3.22
N THR A 111 -10.55 8.98 2.31
CA THR A 111 -11.25 7.72 2.55
C THR A 111 -10.72 6.95 3.75
N LEU A 112 -9.45 7.16 4.12
CA LEU A 112 -8.85 6.52 5.29
C LEU A 112 -9.51 6.93 6.62
N TYR A 113 -10.21 8.08 6.66
CA TYR A 113 -11.05 8.41 7.82
C TYR A 113 -12.19 7.41 8.04
N ARG A 114 -12.68 6.75 7.00
CA ARG A 114 -13.64 5.64 7.18
C ARG A 114 -12.97 4.43 7.82
N GLY A 115 -11.72 4.12 7.43
CA GLY A 115 -10.92 3.08 8.07
C GLY A 115 -10.65 3.40 9.54
N ILE A 116 -10.34 4.66 9.86
CA ILE A 116 -10.17 5.14 11.23
C ILE A 116 -11.47 5.01 12.03
N ARG A 117 -12.61 5.42 11.45
CA ARG A 117 -13.92 5.26 12.09
C ARG A 117 -14.26 3.78 12.31
N ALA A 118 -13.98 2.91 11.34
CA ALA A 118 -14.18 1.46 11.47
C ALA A 118 -13.31 0.89 12.60
N ALA A 119 -12.04 1.30 12.69
CA ALA A 119 -11.13 0.91 13.76
C ALA A 119 -11.62 1.41 15.13
N ASN A 120 -12.02 2.67 15.26
CA ASN A 120 -12.56 3.22 16.49
C ASN A 120 -13.80 2.48 16.96
N SER A 121 -14.75 2.23 16.05
CA SER A 121 -15.96 1.44 16.36
C SER A 121 -15.59 0.03 16.80
N PHE A 122 -14.68 -0.63 16.06
CA PHE A 122 -14.25 -1.99 16.39
C PHE A 122 -13.58 -2.06 17.77
N ILE A 123 -12.65 -1.16 18.07
CA ILE A 123 -11.92 -1.13 19.35
C ILE A 123 -12.89 -0.93 20.52
N ALA A 124 -13.85 -0.01 20.38
CA ALA A 124 -14.85 0.26 21.41
C ALA A 124 -15.76 -0.93 21.68
N GLU A 125 -16.22 -1.59 20.62
CA GLU A 125 -17.18 -2.70 20.72
C GLU A 125 -16.53 -4.01 21.17
N ILE A 126 -15.36 -4.36 20.61
CA ILE A 126 -14.70 -5.63 20.95
C ILE A 126 -14.28 -5.69 22.43
N ALA A 127 -14.05 -4.53 23.06
CA ALA A 127 -13.75 -4.42 24.49
C ALA A 127 -14.96 -4.79 25.39
N GLN A 128 -16.19 -4.74 24.86
CA GLN A 128 -17.42 -5.03 25.58
C GLN A 128 -17.91 -6.47 25.38
N VAL A 129 -17.26 -7.22 24.47
CA VAL A 129 -17.76 -8.54 24.07
C VAL A 129 -17.46 -9.59 25.12
N ASP A 130 -18.50 -10.34 25.49
CA ASP A 130 -18.42 -11.52 26.36
C ASP A 130 -18.81 -12.78 25.58
N PHE A 131 -17.85 -13.67 25.38
CA PHE A 131 -18.04 -14.96 24.73
C PHE A 131 -18.18 -16.12 25.73
N THR A 132 -18.26 -15.90 27.05
CA THR A 132 -18.37 -16.98 28.07
C THR A 132 -19.54 -17.92 27.82
N ARG A 133 -20.65 -17.47 27.21
CA ARG A 133 -21.76 -18.32 26.79
C ARG A 133 -21.36 -19.45 25.82
N TYR A 134 -20.17 -19.36 25.19
CA TYR A 134 -19.64 -20.38 24.29
C TYR A 134 -18.47 -21.17 24.91
N GLU A 135 -18.26 -21.12 26.24
CA GLU A 135 -17.16 -21.77 26.93
C GLU A 135 -17.10 -23.29 26.73
N HIS A 136 -18.24 -23.90 26.40
CA HIS A 136 -18.35 -25.33 26.10
C HIS A 136 -18.14 -25.67 24.63
N ASP A 137 -17.95 -24.66 23.75
CA ASP A 137 -17.61 -24.89 22.34
C ASP A 137 -16.15 -25.35 22.20
N GLY A 138 -15.93 -26.38 21.38
CA GLY A 138 -14.58 -26.94 21.17
C GLY A 138 -13.58 -25.94 20.57
N GLN A 139 -14.04 -24.84 19.99
CA GLN A 139 -13.20 -23.78 19.45
C GLN A 139 -12.97 -22.61 20.41
N TYR A 140 -13.66 -22.57 21.54
CA TYR A 140 -13.65 -21.44 22.47
C TYR A 140 -12.23 -21.01 22.87
N THR A 141 -11.40 -21.96 23.27
CA THR A 141 -10.01 -21.68 23.66
C THR A 141 -9.22 -21.04 22.51
N ASN A 142 -9.44 -21.50 21.27
CA ASN A 142 -8.78 -20.95 20.08
C ASN A 142 -9.29 -19.55 19.76
N TRP A 143 -10.59 -19.29 19.93
CA TRP A 143 -11.18 -17.97 19.76
C TRP A 143 -10.60 -16.96 20.77
N MET A 144 -10.51 -17.35 22.04
CA MET A 144 -9.97 -16.47 23.08
C MET A 144 -8.47 -16.14 22.86
N LYS A 145 -7.70 -17.08 22.33
CA LYS A 145 -6.31 -16.82 21.93
C LYS A 145 -6.20 -15.81 20.79
N GLN A 146 -7.11 -15.87 19.81
CA GLN A 146 -7.14 -14.91 18.71
C GLN A 146 -7.64 -13.53 19.16
N LEU A 147 -8.72 -13.52 19.96
CA LEU A 147 -9.39 -12.31 20.40
C LEU A 147 -8.46 -11.32 21.10
N LYS A 148 -7.48 -11.83 21.87
CA LYS A 148 -6.50 -10.98 22.58
C LYS A 148 -5.68 -10.09 21.63
N TYR A 149 -5.49 -10.50 20.35
CA TYR A 149 -4.73 -9.74 19.36
C TYR A 149 -5.57 -8.70 18.63
N PHE A 150 -6.88 -8.92 18.47
CA PHE A 150 -7.76 -8.11 17.63
C PHE A 150 -7.74 -6.60 17.95
N PRO A 151 -7.79 -6.16 19.22
CA PRO A 151 -7.70 -4.73 19.53
C PRO A 151 -6.38 -4.11 19.07
N TYR A 152 -5.27 -4.82 19.23
CA TYR A 152 -3.95 -4.34 18.84
C TYR A 152 -3.78 -4.29 17.32
N GLU A 153 -4.31 -5.27 16.58
CA GLU A 153 -4.35 -5.22 15.12
C GLU A 153 -5.11 -3.99 14.63
N ALA A 154 -6.30 -3.72 15.18
CA ALA A 154 -7.10 -2.55 14.83
C ALA A 154 -6.40 -1.23 15.17
N ARG A 155 -5.70 -1.15 16.31
CA ARG A 155 -4.93 0.03 16.75
C ARG A 155 -3.76 0.30 15.82
N VAL A 156 -3.01 -0.71 15.39
CA VAL A 156 -1.91 -0.55 14.42
C VAL A 156 -2.43 -0.13 13.06
N LEU A 157 -3.54 -0.70 12.59
CA LEU A 157 -4.18 -0.28 11.34
C LEU A 157 -4.63 1.19 11.42
N ARG A 158 -5.25 1.60 12.52
CA ARG A 158 -5.62 3.00 12.76
C ARG A 158 -4.40 3.92 12.76
N ALA A 159 -3.32 3.53 13.43
CA ALA A 159 -2.06 4.28 13.44
C ALA A 159 -1.47 4.38 12.03
N HIS A 160 -1.51 3.29 11.25
CA HIS A 160 -1.11 3.31 9.84
C HIS A 160 -1.95 4.25 9.00
N TYR A 161 -3.28 4.29 9.17
CA TYR A 161 -4.15 5.22 8.45
C TYR A 161 -3.90 6.68 8.83
N PHE A 162 -3.65 6.97 10.11
CA PHE A 162 -3.23 8.31 10.52
C PHE A 162 -1.88 8.70 9.90
N PHE A 163 -0.93 7.77 9.84
CA PHE A 163 0.35 8.02 9.18
C PHE A 163 0.16 8.32 7.69
N GLU A 164 -0.64 7.54 6.98
CA GLU A 164 -0.93 7.75 5.56
C GLU A 164 -1.59 9.11 5.28
N LEU A 165 -2.44 9.60 6.19
CA LEU A 165 -3.00 10.95 6.11
C LEU A 165 -1.95 12.02 6.46
N ALA A 166 -1.24 11.86 7.58
CA ALA A 166 -0.30 12.86 8.07
C ALA A 166 0.86 13.10 7.10
N ARG A 167 1.41 12.05 6.48
CA ARG A 167 2.48 12.20 5.49
C ARG A 167 2.07 12.98 4.24
N ARG A 168 0.76 13.06 3.93
CA ARG A 168 0.22 13.81 2.78
C ARG A 168 -0.21 15.22 3.13
N TYR A 169 -0.84 15.39 4.30
CA TYR A 169 -1.53 16.61 4.65
C TYR A 169 -0.89 17.37 5.82
N GLY A 170 0.15 16.82 6.44
CA GLY A 170 0.78 17.41 7.64
C GLY A 170 -0.15 17.30 8.85
N ASP A 171 -0.63 18.45 9.35
CA ASP A 171 -1.59 18.50 10.44
C ASP A 171 -2.95 17.97 9.99
N ILE A 172 -3.51 17.02 10.75
CA ILE A 172 -4.76 16.33 10.42
C ILE A 172 -5.71 16.28 11.61
N ALA A 173 -7.01 16.13 11.36
CA ALA A 173 -7.94 15.77 12.43
C ALA A 173 -7.62 14.34 12.90
N MET A 174 -7.60 14.13 14.22
CA MET A 174 -7.26 12.85 14.84
C MET A 174 -8.38 12.34 15.76
N PRO A 175 -9.51 11.86 15.18
CA PRO A 175 -10.59 11.29 15.97
C PRO A 175 -10.17 9.93 16.55
N LEU A 176 -10.21 9.79 17.88
CA LEU A 176 -9.87 8.54 18.58
C LEU A 176 -11.11 7.74 18.98
N GLU A 177 -12.29 8.25 18.70
CA GLU A 177 -13.58 7.63 18.93
C GLU A 177 -14.53 7.87 17.75
N VAL A 178 -15.72 7.26 17.80
CA VAL A 178 -16.75 7.45 16.77
C VAL A 178 -17.45 8.78 17.03
N LEU A 179 -17.16 9.75 16.17
CA LEU A 179 -17.75 11.09 16.27
C LEU A 179 -19.17 11.12 15.71
N THR A 180 -20.01 11.95 16.31
CA THR A 180 -21.26 12.46 15.74
C THR A 180 -20.97 13.40 14.56
N GLU A 181 -22.00 13.75 13.78
CA GLU A 181 -21.87 14.69 12.68
C GLU A 181 -21.41 16.10 13.18
N GLU A 182 -21.93 16.58 14.31
CA GLU A 182 -21.56 17.84 14.91
C GLU A 182 -20.09 17.86 15.35
N GLU A 183 -19.64 16.83 16.04
CA GLU A 183 -18.24 16.68 16.48
C GLU A 183 -17.30 16.57 15.27
N ALA A 184 -17.69 15.81 14.23
CA ALA A 184 -16.89 15.66 13.02
C ALA A 184 -16.72 16.97 12.25
N ASN A 185 -17.71 17.86 12.28
CA ASN A 185 -17.67 19.17 11.64
C ASN A 185 -16.90 20.23 12.47
N THR A 186 -16.64 19.97 13.74
CA THR A 186 -15.99 20.92 14.65
C THR A 186 -14.59 20.49 15.11
N ILE A 187 -14.21 19.23 14.91
CA ILE A 187 -12.88 18.74 15.30
C ILE A 187 -11.76 19.54 14.62
N GLY A 188 -10.82 20.05 15.42
CA GLY A 188 -9.64 20.76 14.92
C GLY A 188 -8.57 19.83 14.36
N LYS A 189 -7.56 20.43 13.73
CA LYS A 189 -6.35 19.71 13.30
C LYS A 189 -5.43 19.51 14.50
N THR A 190 -4.86 18.31 14.57
CA THR A 190 -3.79 17.94 15.49
C THR A 190 -2.44 18.18 14.79
N PRO A 191 -1.46 18.83 15.43
CA PRO A 191 -0.14 19.03 14.86
C PRO A 191 0.53 17.71 14.46
N PHE A 192 1.25 17.71 13.34
CA PHE A 192 1.95 16.54 12.81
C PHE A 192 2.79 15.83 13.88
N SER A 193 3.55 16.57 14.69
CA SER A 193 4.40 16.00 15.74
C SER A 193 3.62 15.25 16.82
N GLU A 194 2.40 15.69 17.13
CA GLU A 194 1.52 15.03 18.09
C GLU A 194 0.90 13.76 17.46
N VAL A 195 0.52 13.82 16.18
CA VAL A 195 0.06 12.64 15.42
C VAL A 195 1.15 11.57 15.41
N ILE A 196 2.41 11.95 15.13
CA ILE A 196 3.54 10.99 15.15
C ILE A 196 3.75 10.42 16.56
N SER A 197 3.68 11.25 17.60
CA SER A 197 3.83 10.78 18.98
C SER A 197 2.75 9.76 19.36
N PHE A 198 1.51 10.00 18.95
CA PHE A 198 0.40 9.05 19.12
C PHE A 198 0.68 7.73 18.36
N ILE A 199 1.07 7.80 17.08
CA ILE A 199 1.40 6.61 16.26
C ILE A 199 2.49 5.78 16.94
N VAL A 200 3.56 6.42 17.41
CA VAL A 200 4.68 5.75 18.10
C VAL A 200 4.17 5.01 19.34
N SER A 201 3.38 5.69 20.19
CA SER A 201 2.82 5.09 21.41
C SER A 201 1.91 3.90 21.13
N GLU A 202 1.01 4.00 20.14
CA GLU A 202 0.12 2.90 19.74
C GLU A 202 0.91 1.70 19.22
N CYS A 203 1.94 1.96 18.39
CA CYS A 203 2.78 0.92 17.83
C CYS A 203 3.66 0.23 18.90
N ASP A 204 4.19 0.98 19.87
CA ASP A 204 5.00 0.40 20.95
C ASP A 204 4.18 -0.53 21.84
N ASP A 205 2.99 -0.10 22.23
CA ASP A 205 2.09 -0.94 23.04
C ASP A 205 1.64 -2.18 22.23
N ALA A 206 1.28 -2.01 20.97
CA ALA A 206 0.86 -3.12 20.12
C ALA A 206 2.00 -4.11 19.87
N ALA A 207 3.23 -3.64 19.66
CA ALA A 207 4.40 -4.51 19.45
C ALA A 207 4.70 -5.41 20.66
N ASN A 208 4.36 -4.99 21.87
CA ASN A 208 4.50 -5.79 23.08
C ASN A 208 3.41 -6.86 23.24
N ASN A 209 2.30 -6.76 22.50
CA ASN A 209 1.13 -7.61 22.65
C ASN A 209 0.81 -8.45 21.41
N LEU A 210 1.38 -8.11 20.25
CA LEU A 210 1.22 -8.87 19.01
C LEU A 210 2.29 -9.97 18.88
N PRO A 211 1.98 -11.08 18.18
CA PRO A 211 2.94 -12.14 17.94
C PRO A 211 3.96 -11.73 16.87
N ASP A 212 5.12 -12.37 16.88
CA ASP A 212 6.11 -12.26 15.81
C ASP A 212 5.59 -12.83 14.49
N SER A 213 4.75 -13.87 14.55
CA SER A 213 4.11 -14.52 13.40
C SER A 213 2.85 -15.25 13.85
N TYR A 214 1.88 -15.37 12.94
CA TYR A 214 0.67 -16.17 13.17
C TYR A 214 0.78 -17.63 12.74
N VAL A 215 1.91 -18.08 12.20
CA VAL A 215 2.07 -19.46 11.65
C VAL A 215 1.73 -20.54 12.67
N ASN A 216 2.05 -20.31 13.94
CA ASN A 216 1.79 -21.26 15.02
C ASN A 216 0.62 -20.83 15.92
N GLU A 217 -0.09 -19.78 15.57
CA GLU A 217 -1.24 -19.29 16.33
C GLU A 217 -2.55 -19.90 15.80
N PRO A 218 -3.54 -20.12 16.65
CA PRO A 218 -4.86 -20.52 16.18
C PRO A 218 -5.41 -19.51 15.18
N GLY A 219 -6.03 -20.01 14.09
CA GLY A 219 -6.55 -19.16 13.02
C GLY A 219 -5.44 -18.44 12.28
N ALA A 220 -4.30 -19.13 12.07
CA ALA A 220 -3.21 -18.65 11.25
C ALA A 220 -3.70 -18.16 9.89
N GLU A 221 -3.49 -16.88 9.63
CA GLU A 221 -3.86 -16.22 8.37
C GLU A 221 -2.74 -15.30 7.95
N ILE A 222 -2.35 -15.41 6.69
CA ILE A 222 -1.35 -14.54 6.08
C ILE A 222 -1.98 -13.15 5.89
N GLY A 223 -1.18 -12.10 6.04
CA GLY A 223 -1.64 -10.71 5.88
C GLY A 223 -2.21 -10.09 7.16
N ARG A 224 -2.16 -10.78 8.30
CA ARG A 224 -2.50 -10.18 9.60
C ARG A 224 -1.34 -9.32 10.12
N VAL A 225 -1.71 -8.25 10.83
CA VAL A 225 -0.77 -7.33 11.49
C VAL A 225 -0.01 -8.05 12.59
N THR A 226 1.31 -8.05 12.49
CA THR A 226 2.24 -8.65 13.46
C THR A 226 2.97 -7.56 14.25
N LYS A 227 3.74 -7.96 15.27
CA LYS A 227 4.70 -7.11 15.96
C LYS A 227 5.61 -6.36 14.98
N GLY A 228 6.13 -7.06 13.97
CA GLY A 228 7.03 -6.46 12.98
C GLY A 228 6.38 -5.35 12.18
N PHE A 229 5.09 -5.46 11.84
CA PHE A 229 4.40 -4.37 11.16
C PHE A 229 4.15 -3.16 12.08
N ALA A 230 3.82 -3.37 13.35
CA ALA A 230 3.73 -2.26 14.31
C ALA A 230 5.07 -1.51 14.41
N MET A 231 6.20 -2.23 14.51
CA MET A 231 7.54 -1.65 14.51
C MET A 231 7.85 -0.92 13.19
N ALA A 232 7.42 -1.44 12.05
CA ALA A 232 7.61 -0.83 10.73
C ALA A 232 6.84 0.49 10.59
N VAL A 233 5.59 0.55 11.03
CA VAL A 233 4.79 1.79 11.05
C VAL A 233 5.46 2.86 11.90
N LYS A 234 5.93 2.49 13.11
CA LYS A 234 6.71 3.38 13.98
C LYS A 234 7.97 3.89 13.30
N SER A 235 8.77 3.01 12.70
CA SER A 235 10.03 3.35 12.04
C SER A 235 9.80 4.33 10.90
N LYS A 236 8.80 4.08 10.06
CA LYS A 236 8.43 4.97 8.95
C LYS A 236 7.92 6.33 9.43
N ALA A 237 7.09 6.36 10.47
CA ALA A 237 6.58 7.61 11.04
C ALA A 237 7.73 8.47 11.60
N LEU A 238 8.70 7.87 12.28
CA LEU A 238 9.87 8.57 12.82
C LEU A 238 10.82 9.06 11.71
N LEU A 239 10.97 8.31 10.60
CA LEU A 239 11.74 8.76 9.44
C LEU A 239 11.15 10.06 8.87
N TYR A 240 9.83 10.10 8.66
CA TYR A 240 9.17 11.30 8.15
C TYR A 240 9.27 12.48 9.12
N ALA A 241 9.17 12.23 10.44
CA ALA A 241 9.35 13.27 11.45
C ALA A 241 10.77 13.83 11.48
N ALA A 242 11.79 13.02 11.15
CA ALA A 242 13.18 13.45 11.07
C ALA A 242 13.50 14.18 9.76
N SER A 243 12.69 14.03 8.71
CA SER A 243 12.92 14.63 7.41
C SER A 243 12.88 16.15 7.43
N LYS A 244 13.58 16.80 6.50
CA LYS A 244 13.75 18.26 6.43
C LYS A 244 12.42 19.03 6.47
N LEU A 245 11.33 18.46 5.95
CA LEU A 245 10.01 19.11 5.97
C LEU A 245 9.49 19.34 7.39
N HIS A 246 9.67 18.36 8.26
CA HIS A 246 9.16 18.37 9.64
C HIS A 246 10.26 18.64 10.69
N ASN A 247 11.52 18.64 10.24
CA ASN A 247 12.74 18.90 11.02
C ASN A 247 13.63 19.92 10.31
N PRO A 248 13.19 21.17 10.11
CA PRO A 248 13.94 22.17 9.34
C PRO A 248 15.28 22.55 9.99
N SER A 249 15.42 22.37 11.30
CA SER A 249 16.67 22.57 12.03
C SER A 249 17.67 21.43 11.87
N MET A 250 17.28 20.33 11.22
CA MET A 250 18.07 19.09 11.08
C MET A 250 18.55 18.56 12.45
N ASP A 251 17.65 18.57 13.45
CA ASP A 251 17.91 18.00 14.76
C ASP A 251 18.28 16.52 14.63
N THR A 252 19.52 16.19 15.00
CA THR A 252 20.07 14.84 14.88
C THR A 252 19.40 13.85 15.83
N GLU A 253 18.76 14.30 16.92
CA GLU A 253 18.06 13.41 17.85
C GLU A 253 16.82 12.79 17.21
N LEU A 254 16.14 13.48 16.30
CA LEU A 254 15.03 12.90 15.53
C LEU A 254 15.53 11.79 14.57
N TRP A 255 16.67 12.01 13.93
CA TRP A 255 17.33 11.02 13.09
C TRP A 255 17.81 9.80 13.90
N LYS A 256 18.34 10.00 15.10
CA LYS A 256 18.71 8.90 16.02
C LYS A 256 17.49 8.08 16.44
N LYS A 257 16.35 8.71 16.71
CA LYS A 257 15.09 7.98 17.00
C LYS A 257 14.64 7.13 15.81
N SER A 258 14.75 7.65 14.59
CA SER A 258 14.44 6.90 13.37
C SER A 258 15.40 5.72 13.18
N ALA A 259 16.72 5.95 13.30
CA ALA A 259 17.73 4.90 13.22
C ALA A 259 17.50 3.81 14.28
N LYS A 260 17.14 4.23 15.53
CA LYS A 260 16.83 3.30 16.62
C LYS A 260 15.62 2.42 16.31
N ALA A 261 14.55 3.00 15.76
CA ALA A 261 13.37 2.21 15.39
C ALA A 261 13.68 1.21 14.26
N ALA A 262 14.51 1.58 13.29
CA ALA A 262 14.91 0.68 12.22
C ALA A 262 15.85 -0.43 12.70
N ILE A 263 16.87 -0.12 13.54
CA ILE A 263 17.77 -1.14 14.08
C ILE A 263 17.06 -2.12 15.02
N ASP A 264 16.00 -1.68 15.70
CA ASP A 264 15.19 -2.57 16.52
C ASP A 264 14.52 -3.67 15.69
N ILE A 265 14.03 -3.34 14.48
CA ILE A 265 13.49 -4.33 13.54
C ILE A 265 14.60 -5.29 13.08
N ILE A 266 15.77 -4.75 12.69
CA ILE A 266 16.93 -5.55 12.26
C ILE A 266 17.34 -6.55 13.37
N ASN A 267 17.41 -6.09 14.61
CA ASN A 267 17.81 -6.90 15.76
C ASN A 267 16.80 -8.00 16.13
N THR A 268 15.56 -7.96 15.65
CA THR A 268 14.61 -9.07 15.85
C THR A 268 15.07 -10.35 15.16
N GLY A 269 15.80 -10.24 14.05
CA GLY A 269 16.19 -11.38 13.21
C GLY A 269 15.01 -12.09 12.53
N LEU A 270 13.81 -11.49 12.55
CA LEU A 270 12.60 -12.09 11.97
C LEU A 270 12.58 -12.03 10.44
N TYR A 271 13.29 -11.07 9.87
CA TYR A 271 13.24 -10.75 8.45
C TYR A 271 14.60 -10.88 7.77
N SER A 272 14.59 -11.20 6.50
CA SER A 272 15.78 -11.24 5.65
C SER A 272 15.41 -10.84 4.22
N LEU A 273 16.37 -10.31 3.47
CA LEU A 273 16.17 -9.98 2.06
C LEU A 273 15.86 -11.23 1.24
N ASP A 274 15.00 -11.08 0.23
CA ASP A 274 14.62 -12.13 -0.71
C ASP A 274 15.23 -11.85 -2.09
N PRO A 275 16.15 -12.69 -2.59
CA PRO A 275 16.75 -12.49 -3.91
C PRO A 275 15.73 -12.49 -5.06
N GLN A 276 14.59 -13.12 -4.86
CA GLN A 276 13.52 -13.18 -5.87
C GLN A 276 12.65 -11.92 -5.89
N GLU A 277 12.62 -11.14 -4.81
CA GLU A 277 11.76 -9.95 -4.64
C GLU A 277 10.30 -10.20 -5.04
N SER A 278 9.81 -11.40 -4.82
CA SER A 278 8.49 -11.81 -5.29
C SER A 278 7.39 -11.17 -4.43
N ALA A 279 6.67 -10.21 -5.02
CA ALA A 279 5.52 -9.55 -4.38
C ALA A 279 4.38 -10.54 -4.05
N ASN A 280 4.30 -11.68 -4.75
CA ASN A 280 3.29 -12.70 -4.52
C ASN A 280 3.78 -13.93 -3.74
N ASN A 281 5.04 -13.92 -3.28
CA ASN A 281 5.56 -14.99 -2.45
C ASN A 281 5.11 -14.81 -1.00
N LEU A 282 4.09 -15.58 -0.62
CA LEU A 282 3.52 -15.57 0.73
C LEU A 282 4.49 -16.09 1.80
N ASP A 283 5.52 -16.82 1.40
CA ASP A 283 6.55 -17.41 2.29
C ASP A 283 7.82 -16.55 2.36
N SER A 284 7.86 -15.42 1.65
CA SER A 284 9.03 -14.53 1.64
C SER A 284 9.27 -13.93 3.02
N LYS A 285 10.47 -14.13 3.56
CA LYS A 285 10.91 -13.52 4.81
C LYS A 285 11.21 -12.02 4.69
N GLU A 286 11.18 -11.46 3.50
CA GLU A 286 11.36 -10.04 3.29
C GLU A 286 10.06 -9.27 3.58
N VAL A 287 8.91 -9.90 3.37
CA VAL A 287 7.61 -9.26 3.53
C VAL A 287 7.24 -9.14 5.00
N VAL A 288 7.07 -7.91 5.46
CA VAL A 288 6.60 -7.61 6.83
C VAL A 288 5.07 -7.58 6.88
N LEU A 289 4.44 -6.97 5.89
CA LEU A 289 2.99 -7.03 5.68
C LEU A 289 2.66 -6.90 4.19
N MET A 290 1.66 -7.66 3.75
CA MET A 290 1.04 -7.51 2.46
C MET A 290 -0.49 -7.47 2.57
N ARG A 291 -1.11 -6.72 1.69
CA ARG A 291 -2.55 -6.79 1.45
C ARG A 291 -2.82 -7.99 0.53
N ILE A 292 -3.66 -8.90 1.01
CA ILE A 292 -4.04 -10.10 0.26
C ILE A 292 -5.18 -9.72 -0.68
N ASN A 293 -4.98 -9.93 -1.97
CA ASN A 293 -5.97 -9.72 -3.01
C ASN A 293 -6.34 -11.06 -3.67
N GLY A 294 -7.53 -11.11 -4.26
CA GLY A 294 -8.00 -12.28 -5.00
C GLY A 294 -7.38 -12.42 -6.39
N ASP A 295 -7.76 -13.49 -7.07
CA ASP A 295 -7.34 -13.78 -8.44
C ASP A 295 -8.03 -12.82 -9.42
N ASN A 296 -7.26 -12.21 -10.32
CA ASN A 296 -7.75 -11.38 -11.41
C ASN A 296 -6.71 -11.31 -12.54
N SER A 297 -7.03 -10.66 -13.64
CA SER A 297 -6.14 -10.39 -14.77
C SER A 297 -6.06 -8.91 -15.13
N ASP A 298 -6.63 -8.04 -14.31
CA ASP A 298 -6.75 -6.60 -14.62
C ASP A 298 -5.39 -5.95 -14.77
N PHE A 299 -4.43 -6.32 -13.91
CA PHE A 299 -3.11 -5.70 -13.92
C PHE A 299 -2.36 -6.01 -15.24
N GLU A 300 -2.37 -7.26 -15.70
CA GLU A 300 -1.79 -7.67 -16.98
C GLU A 300 -2.56 -7.09 -18.15
N MET A 301 -3.89 -7.08 -18.07
CA MET A 301 -4.74 -6.53 -19.12
C MET A 301 -4.37 -5.07 -19.43
N PHE A 302 -4.06 -4.27 -18.41
CA PHE A 302 -3.73 -2.85 -18.59
C PHE A 302 -2.25 -2.57 -18.83
N ASN A 303 -1.33 -3.44 -18.43
CA ASN A 303 0.10 -3.12 -18.43
C ASN A 303 0.95 -3.94 -19.42
N LEU A 304 0.42 -5.00 -20.01
CA LEU A 304 1.08 -5.72 -21.11
C LEU A 304 0.83 -5.03 -22.46
N PRO A 305 1.72 -5.24 -23.47
CA PRO A 305 1.45 -4.86 -24.84
C PRO A 305 0.07 -5.34 -25.30
N LEU A 306 -0.68 -4.49 -26.01
CA LEU A 306 -2.09 -4.76 -26.38
C LEU A 306 -2.28 -6.10 -27.12
N ARG A 307 -1.33 -6.46 -28.00
CA ARG A 307 -1.37 -7.72 -28.76
C ARG A 307 -1.30 -8.97 -27.88
N MET A 308 -0.77 -8.86 -26.65
CA MET A 308 -0.69 -9.97 -25.70
C MET A 308 -1.96 -10.13 -24.86
N THR A 309 -2.90 -9.21 -24.97
CA THR A 309 -4.15 -9.21 -24.19
C THR A 309 -5.37 -9.65 -24.99
N ALA A 310 -5.16 -10.25 -26.18
CA ALA A 310 -6.20 -10.81 -27.04
C ALA A 310 -7.41 -9.87 -27.30
N GLY A 311 -7.17 -8.56 -27.35
CA GLY A 311 -8.23 -7.57 -27.61
C GLY A 311 -9.22 -7.40 -26.46
N THR A 312 -8.88 -7.77 -25.24
CA THR A 312 -9.75 -7.63 -24.06
C THR A 312 -10.02 -6.18 -23.68
N ARG A 313 -9.15 -5.23 -24.09
CA ARG A 313 -9.38 -3.79 -23.87
C ARG A 313 -10.25 -3.20 -24.97
N THR A 314 -11.29 -2.47 -24.58
CA THR A 314 -12.06 -1.63 -25.52
C THR A 314 -11.19 -0.43 -25.97
N SER A 315 -11.52 0.16 -27.12
CA SER A 315 -10.75 1.30 -27.68
C SER A 315 -10.59 2.47 -26.71
N SER A 316 -11.57 2.72 -25.84
CA SER A 316 -11.51 3.77 -24.81
C SER A 316 -10.55 3.44 -23.67
N LEU A 317 -10.24 2.18 -23.42
CA LEU A 317 -9.38 1.70 -22.34
C LEU A 317 -7.94 1.40 -22.79
N ILE A 318 -7.66 1.41 -24.10
CA ILE A 318 -6.32 1.13 -24.64
C ILE A 318 -5.25 2.03 -24.04
N PRO A 319 -5.45 3.35 -23.85
CA PRO A 319 -4.41 4.22 -23.30
C PRO A 319 -4.18 4.07 -21.80
N TYR A 320 -5.00 3.30 -21.08
CA TYR A 320 -4.88 3.15 -19.62
C TYR A 320 -3.81 2.12 -19.25
N SER A 321 -2.55 2.50 -19.40
CA SER A 321 -1.39 1.67 -19.06
C SER A 321 -0.35 2.49 -18.31
N ASN A 322 0.41 1.82 -17.44
CA ASN A 322 1.54 2.42 -16.73
C ASN A 322 2.83 2.03 -17.46
N TYR A 323 3.61 3.02 -17.84
CA TYR A 323 4.85 2.83 -18.59
C TYR A 323 6.05 3.29 -17.78
N PRO A 324 7.10 2.48 -17.66
CA PRO A 324 8.37 2.92 -17.07
C PRO A 324 8.92 4.13 -17.81
N SER A 325 9.45 5.09 -17.08
CA SER A 325 10.12 6.25 -17.65
C SER A 325 11.58 5.92 -18.05
N GLN A 326 12.19 6.79 -18.85
CA GLN A 326 13.63 6.72 -19.12
C GLN A 326 14.45 6.94 -17.82
N ASN A 327 13.99 7.82 -16.93
CA ASN A 327 14.66 8.08 -15.64
C ASN A 327 14.76 6.79 -14.79
N LEU A 328 13.69 6.00 -14.75
CA LEU A 328 13.73 4.71 -14.06
C LEU A 328 14.70 3.73 -14.73
N VAL A 329 14.74 3.70 -16.08
CA VAL A 329 15.68 2.85 -16.82
C VAL A 329 17.13 3.27 -16.55
N ASP A 330 17.41 4.56 -16.51
CA ASP A 330 18.73 5.10 -16.21
C ASP A 330 19.18 4.85 -14.75
N ALA A 331 18.24 4.67 -13.83
CA ALA A 331 18.53 4.36 -12.43
C ALA A 331 19.14 2.95 -12.22
N PHE A 332 18.94 2.03 -13.17
CA PHE A 332 19.57 0.71 -13.11
C PHE A 332 21.01 0.78 -13.65
N GLU A 333 21.98 0.39 -12.83
CA GLU A 333 23.41 0.34 -13.19
C GLU A 333 23.69 -0.85 -14.13
N THR A 334 24.93 -0.92 -14.69
CA THR A 334 25.46 -2.17 -15.24
C THR A 334 25.73 -3.18 -14.12
N VAL A 335 25.90 -4.45 -14.46
CA VAL A 335 26.30 -5.51 -13.48
C VAL A 335 27.63 -5.17 -12.79
N ASN A 336 28.44 -4.31 -13.36
CA ASN A 336 29.70 -3.83 -12.82
C ASN A 336 29.54 -2.57 -11.93
N GLY A 337 28.29 -2.06 -11.75
CA GLY A 337 27.99 -0.92 -10.88
C GLY A 337 28.21 0.45 -11.50
N TYR A 338 28.24 0.55 -12.81
CA TYR A 338 28.37 1.82 -13.52
C TYR A 338 27.00 2.37 -13.92
N LYS A 339 26.85 3.67 -13.80
CA LYS A 339 25.66 4.39 -14.25
C LYS A 339 25.52 4.31 -15.78
N VAL A 340 24.31 4.10 -16.24
CA VAL A 340 23.93 4.13 -17.67
C VAL A 340 22.91 5.23 -17.86
N THR A 341 23.11 6.07 -18.87
CA THR A 341 22.21 7.20 -19.14
C THR A 341 21.97 7.32 -20.65
N LEU A 342 20.74 7.61 -21.04
CA LEU A 342 20.42 7.98 -22.41
C LEU A 342 20.47 9.51 -22.55
N GLU A 343 21.42 10.00 -23.33
CA GLU A 343 21.56 11.40 -23.66
C GLU A 343 21.15 11.70 -25.12
N ASN A 344 21.11 12.97 -25.50
CA ASN A 344 20.76 13.38 -26.86
C ASN A 344 21.70 12.77 -27.93
N THR A 345 22.92 12.41 -27.55
CA THR A 345 23.96 11.82 -28.41
C THR A 345 23.93 10.29 -28.43
N GLY A 346 23.07 9.66 -27.63
CA GLY A 346 22.96 8.21 -27.48
C GLY A 346 23.25 7.74 -26.06
N TRP A 347 23.42 6.43 -25.90
CA TRP A 347 23.74 5.81 -24.63
C TRP A 347 25.16 6.11 -24.15
N VAL A 348 25.29 6.50 -22.89
CA VAL A 348 26.54 6.85 -22.23
C VAL A 348 26.74 5.99 -20.99
N CYS A 349 27.92 5.39 -20.87
CA CYS A 349 28.34 4.61 -19.70
C CYS A 349 29.87 4.54 -19.65
N GLU A 350 30.46 4.63 -18.46
CA GLU A 350 31.90 4.51 -18.24
C GLU A 350 32.37 3.04 -18.08
N ASP A 351 31.46 2.07 -18.06
CA ASP A 351 31.82 0.67 -18.02
C ASP A 351 32.49 0.24 -19.31
N PRO A 352 33.77 -0.24 -19.29
CA PRO A 352 34.44 -0.72 -20.49
C PRO A 352 33.77 -1.87 -21.21
N ALA A 353 32.90 -2.60 -20.50
CA ALA A 353 32.12 -3.73 -21.04
C ALA A 353 30.77 -3.32 -21.63
N PHE A 354 30.41 -2.05 -21.53
CA PHE A 354 29.12 -1.56 -22.01
C PHE A 354 29.14 -1.38 -23.54
N ASP A 355 28.15 -1.95 -24.21
CA ASP A 355 27.92 -1.76 -25.64
C ASP A 355 26.73 -0.83 -25.89
N PRO A 356 26.93 0.39 -26.43
CA PRO A 356 25.85 1.32 -26.76
C PRO A 356 24.85 0.79 -27.81
N GLN A 357 25.20 -0.25 -28.57
CA GLN A 357 24.30 -0.91 -29.53
C GLN A 357 23.42 -1.96 -28.87
N SER A 358 23.79 -2.40 -27.66
CA SER A 358 23.06 -3.36 -26.84
C SER A 358 22.83 -2.83 -25.42
N PRO A 359 22.18 -1.66 -25.26
CA PRO A 359 22.18 -0.87 -24.01
C PRO A 359 21.43 -1.55 -22.87
N TYR A 360 20.67 -2.57 -23.16
CA TYR A 360 19.89 -3.35 -22.19
C TYR A 360 20.59 -4.62 -21.73
N GLU A 361 21.74 -4.97 -22.30
CA GLU A 361 22.55 -6.10 -21.86
C GLU A 361 23.42 -5.75 -20.66
N ASN A 362 23.73 -6.75 -19.85
CA ASN A 362 24.62 -6.63 -18.69
C ASN A 362 24.20 -5.54 -17.70
N ARG A 363 22.89 -5.35 -17.52
CA ARG A 363 22.29 -4.44 -16.53
C ARG A 363 22.04 -5.16 -15.20
N ASP A 364 21.85 -4.40 -14.15
CA ASP A 364 21.33 -4.87 -12.87
C ASP A 364 20.15 -5.84 -13.08
N LYS A 365 20.16 -6.97 -12.38
CA LYS A 365 19.12 -8.01 -12.54
C LYS A 365 17.70 -7.51 -12.25
N ARG A 366 17.58 -6.46 -11.41
CA ARG A 366 16.28 -5.83 -11.10
C ARG A 366 15.69 -5.12 -12.31
N PHE A 367 16.52 -4.63 -13.25
CA PHE A 367 16.09 -4.07 -14.53
C PHE A 367 15.22 -5.08 -15.29
N TYR A 368 15.71 -6.29 -15.47
CA TYR A 368 14.97 -7.34 -16.21
C TYR A 368 13.71 -7.82 -15.52
N ARG A 369 13.59 -7.62 -14.19
CA ARG A 369 12.37 -7.92 -13.43
C ARG A 369 11.35 -6.80 -13.49
N ALA A 370 11.81 -5.57 -13.72
CA ALA A 370 10.96 -4.37 -13.67
C ALA A 370 10.49 -3.91 -15.04
N ILE A 371 11.29 -4.10 -16.08
CA ILE A 371 11.17 -3.46 -17.39
C ILE A 371 11.11 -4.49 -18.50
N LEU A 372 10.23 -4.26 -19.49
CA LEU A 372 10.27 -4.89 -20.80
C LEU A 372 10.71 -3.81 -21.81
N ALA A 373 11.92 -3.95 -22.33
CA ALA A 373 12.52 -3.04 -23.30
C ALA A 373 12.53 -3.64 -24.71
N ASN A 374 12.80 -2.82 -25.71
CA ASN A 374 12.91 -3.24 -27.11
C ASN A 374 13.88 -4.42 -27.26
N GLY A 375 13.48 -5.43 -28.03
CA GLY A 375 14.27 -6.64 -28.31
C GLY A 375 14.17 -7.73 -27.22
N MET A 376 13.59 -7.43 -26.05
CA MET A 376 13.42 -8.44 -24.99
C MET A 376 12.35 -9.45 -25.33
N SER A 377 12.60 -10.71 -24.97
CA SER A 377 11.59 -11.78 -25.05
C SER A 377 10.74 -11.78 -23.78
N PHE A 378 9.43 -11.90 -23.95
CA PHE A 378 8.47 -12.12 -22.88
C PHE A 378 7.39 -13.09 -23.33
N LYS A 379 7.29 -14.25 -22.66
CA LYS A 379 6.52 -15.41 -23.16
C LYS A 379 6.94 -15.74 -24.60
N ASP A 380 5.99 -15.88 -25.52
CA ASP A 380 6.23 -16.21 -26.93
C ASP A 380 6.37 -14.97 -27.83
N TYR A 381 6.57 -13.78 -27.22
CA TYR A 381 6.66 -12.51 -27.94
C TYR A 381 8.05 -11.86 -27.77
N THR A 382 8.48 -11.15 -28.82
CA THR A 382 9.58 -10.20 -28.73
C THR A 382 8.99 -8.80 -28.64
N ILE A 383 9.45 -7.97 -27.72
CA ILE A 383 9.03 -6.57 -27.57
C ILE A 383 9.63 -5.73 -28.69
N GLU A 384 8.80 -5.01 -29.43
CA GLU A 384 9.20 -4.26 -30.64
C GLU A 384 8.69 -2.81 -30.53
N THR A 385 9.35 -2.01 -29.68
CA THR A 385 8.99 -0.59 -29.45
C THR A 385 9.70 0.39 -30.41
N PHE A 386 10.50 -0.13 -31.36
CA PHE A 386 11.10 0.70 -32.40
C PHE A 386 10.04 1.21 -33.39
N LYS A 387 10.34 2.32 -34.08
CA LYS A 387 9.41 2.92 -35.06
C LYS A 387 9.01 1.91 -36.15
N GLY A 388 7.72 1.63 -36.26
CA GLY A 388 7.16 0.65 -37.15
C GLY A 388 7.14 -0.79 -36.59
N GLY A 389 7.60 -1.01 -35.38
CA GLY A 389 7.49 -2.28 -34.66
C GLY A 389 6.05 -2.55 -34.18
N ALA A 390 5.81 -3.78 -33.73
CA ALA A 390 4.48 -4.22 -33.32
C ALA A 390 3.97 -3.53 -32.04
N ASP A 391 4.87 -2.94 -31.25
CA ASP A 391 4.59 -2.23 -29.99
C ASP A 391 5.02 -0.76 -30.08
N ASP A 392 5.06 -0.17 -31.29
CA ASP A 392 5.48 1.21 -31.54
C ASP A 392 4.61 2.22 -30.77
N GLY A 393 5.22 3.34 -30.41
CA GLY A 393 4.77 4.40 -29.49
C GLY A 393 3.42 5.08 -29.70
N ILE A 394 2.53 4.53 -30.52
CA ILE A 394 1.17 5.04 -30.69
C ILE A 394 0.26 4.51 -29.59
N VAL A 395 0.12 5.28 -28.51
CA VAL A 395 -0.66 4.90 -27.31
C VAL A 395 -2.09 4.49 -27.64
N SER A 396 -2.76 5.18 -28.57
CA SER A 396 -4.12 4.84 -29.00
C SER A 396 -4.24 3.48 -29.71
N GLN A 397 -3.11 2.88 -30.08
CA GLN A 397 -3.01 1.56 -30.69
C GLN A 397 -2.34 0.54 -29.73
N GLY A 398 -2.11 0.93 -28.47
CA GLY A 398 -1.53 0.09 -27.46
C GLY A 398 0.00 0.04 -27.46
N GLY A 399 0.65 0.97 -28.17
CA GLY A 399 2.11 1.15 -28.13
C GLY A 399 2.55 1.88 -26.86
N SER A 400 3.86 1.86 -26.58
CA SER A 400 4.45 2.54 -25.43
C SER A 400 4.96 3.93 -25.81
N PRO A 401 4.51 5.01 -25.14
CA PRO A 401 5.01 6.36 -25.39
C PRO A 401 6.45 6.55 -24.89
N THR A 402 6.92 5.72 -23.97
CA THR A 402 8.29 5.78 -23.40
C THR A 402 9.24 4.80 -24.05
N GLY A 403 8.76 3.87 -24.88
CA GLY A 403 9.54 2.77 -25.44
C GLY A 403 9.70 1.56 -24.50
N TYR A 404 9.06 1.58 -23.33
CA TYR A 404 9.14 0.53 -22.31
C TYR A 404 7.76 0.07 -21.89
N PHE A 405 7.65 -1.21 -21.45
CA PHE A 405 6.48 -1.72 -20.76
C PHE A 405 6.84 -2.17 -19.35
N LEU A 406 5.87 -2.15 -18.47
CA LEU A 406 6.03 -2.61 -17.10
C LEU A 406 6.12 -4.14 -17.07
N ARG A 407 7.12 -4.69 -16.36
CA ARG A 407 7.22 -6.11 -16.03
C ARG A 407 7.00 -6.35 -14.54
N LYS A 408 7.39 -5.39 -13.70
CA LYS A 408 7.20 -5.48 -12.25
C LYS A 408 5.72 -5.72 -11.93
N TYR A 409 5.44 -6.66 -11.05
CA TYR A 409 4.10 -7.12 -10.65
C TYR A 409 3.32 -7.91 -11.70
N ILE A 410 3.78 -7.99 -12.96
CA ILE A 410 3.17 -8.86 -13.96
C ILE A 410 3.34 -10.33 -13.53
N GLN A 411 2.22 -11.06 -13.50
CA GLN A 411 2.21 -12.49 -13.24
C GLN A 411 2.25 -13.25 -14.57
N GLU A 412 3.37 -13.90 -14.83
CA GLU A 412 3.58 -14.60 -16.11
C GLU A 412 2.59 -15.76 -16.33
N ALA A 413 1.98 -16.28 -15.25
CA ALA A 413 0.94 -17.29 -15.32
C ALA A 413 -0.41 -16.76 -15.84
N THR A 414 -0.66 -15.45 -15.78
CA THR A 414 -1.87 -14.83 -16.34
C THR A 414 -1.88 -14.97 -17.86
N SER A 415 -2.99 -15.42 -18.44
CA SER A 415 -3.13 -15.67 -19.88
C SER A 415 -4.45 -15.15 -20.41
N PHE A 416 -4.40 -14.54 -21.60
CA PHE A 416 -5.56 -14.10 -22.37
C PHE A 416 -5.76 -14.95 -23.64
N GLU A 417 -4.95 -15.98 -23.83
CA GLU A 417 -5.03 -16.85 -25.00
C GLU A 417 -6.37 -17.60 -25.00
N PRO A 418 -7.16 -17.54 -26.09
CA PRO A 418 -8.45 -18.21 -26.17
C PRO A 418 -8.35 -19.70 -25.86
N GLY A 419 -9.13 -20.16 -24.87
CA GLY A 419 -9.13 -21.55 -24.40
C GLY A 419 -7.99 -21.91 -23.42
N LYS A 420 -7.15 -20.92 -23.04
CA LYS A 420 -6.10 -21.04 -22.02
C LYS A 420 -6.10 -19.81 -21.10
N GLU A 421 -7.24 -19.18 -20.94
CA GLU A 421 -7.38 -18.02 -20.07
C GLU A 421 -7.03 -18.41 -18.63
N ALA A 422 -6.20 -17.58 -17.99
CA ALA A 422 -5.78 -17.78 -16.62
C ALA A 422 -5.66 -16.45 -15.87
N VAL A 423 -6.05 -16.46 -14.61
CA VAL A 423 -5.93 -15.33 -13.68
C VAL A 423 -4.89 -15.61 -12.62
N SER A 424 -4.36 -14.57 -12.00
CA SER A 424 -3.34 -14.68 -10.96
C SER A 424 -3.67 -13.80 -9.75
N LYS A 425 -3.04 -14.11 -8.63
CA LYS A 425 -3.13 -13.27 -7.42
C LYS A 425 -2.21 -12.07 -7.56
N HIS A 426 -2.68 -10.91 -7.10
CA HIS A 426 -1.94 -9.66 -7.11
C HIS A 426 -1.90 -9.08 -5.70
N HIS A 427 -1.11 -9.69 -4.82
CA HIS A 427 -0.91 -9.17 -3.47
C HIS A 427 -0.08 -7.89 -3.51
N TRP A 428 -0.40 -6.94 -2.64
CA TRP A 428 0.35 -5.71 -2.52
C TRP A 428 1.20 -5.71 -1.26
N VAL A 429 2.52 -5.61 -1.41
CA VAL A 429 3.44 -5.48 -0.28
C VAL A 429 3.33 -4.08 0.29
N ILE A 430 2.88 -3.98 1.55
CA ILE A 430 2.74 -2.71 2.29
C ILE A 430 4.09 -2.27 2.86
N TYR A 431 4.87 -3.22 3.38
CA TYR A 431 6.19 -2.96 3.94
C TYR A 431 7.07 -4.20 3.80
N ARG A 432 8.33 -3.99 3.44
CA ARG A 432 9.34 -5.04 3.30
C ARG A 432 10.65 -4.67 3.98
N TYR A 433 11.45 -5.69 4.30
CA TYR A 433 12.69 -5.54 5.07
C TYR A 433 13.73 -4.64 4.38
N ALA A 434 13.81 -4.64 3.05
CA ALA A 434 14.68 -3.70 2.31
C ALA A 434 14.38 -2.24 2.68
N GLU A 435 13.11 -1.87 2.88
CA GLU A 435 12.74 -0.52 3.32
C GLU A 435 13.28 -0.21 4.73
N THR A 436 13.32 -1.21 5.64
CA THR A 436 13.95 -1.06 6.96
C THR A 436 15.45 -0.74 6.84
N LEU A 437 16.17 -1.48 5.98
CA LEU A 437 17.61 -1.26 5.76
C LEU A 437 17.89 0.13 5.16
N LEU A 438 17.09 0.56 4.20
CA LEU A 438 17.22 1.89 3.59
C LEU A 438 16.88 3.01 4.59
N THR A 439 15.80 2.84 5.38
CA THR A 439 15.46 3.77 6.48
C THR A 439 16.60 3.87 7.49
N TYR A 440 17.19 2.74 7.85
CA TYR A 440 18.33 2.72 8.76
C TYR A 440 19.53 3.47 8.18
N ALA A 441 19.90 3.19 6.93
CA ALA A 441 21.03 3.84 6.27
C ALA A 441 20.86 5.37 6.19
N GLU A 442 19.71 5.84 5.73
CA GLU A 442 19.37 7.27 5.66
C GLU A 442 19.45 7.94 7.03
N SER A 443 18.84 7.31 8.03
CA SER A 443 18.80 7.84 9.39
C SER A 443 20.20 7.91 10.02
N MET A 444 21.03 6.89 9.83
CA MET A 444 22.40 6.85 10.36
C MET A 444 23.28 7.95 9.75
N VAL A 445 23.22 8.15 8.43
CA VAL A 445 24.00 9.20 7.77
C VAL A 445 23.60 10.57 8.29
N ASN A 446 22.30 10.85 8.41
CA ASN A 446 21.82 12.14 8.88
C ASN A 446 22.04 12.36 10.39
N ALA A 447 22.06 11.27 11.18
CA ALA A 447 22.29 11.34 12.63
C ALA A 447 23.77 11.61 12.97
N PHE A 448 24.69 10.99 12.25
CA PHE A 448 26.11 10.94 12.62
C PHE A 448 27.06 11.55 11.60
N ASN A 449 26.58 11.88 10.41
CA ASN A 449 27.37 12.38 9.28
C ASN A 449 28.60 11.52 8.96
N ASP A 450 28.48 10.21 9.20
CA ASP A 450 29.53 9.20 8.94
C ASP A 450 28.86 7.91 8.46
N VAL A 451 29.18 7.49 7.25
CA VAL A 451 28.62 6.28 6.62
C VAL A 451 29.10 4.98 7.29
N ASN A 452 30.23 5.06 8.02
CA ASN A 452 30.85 3.93 8.71
C ASN A 452 30.55 3.91 10.23
N TYR A 453 29.82 4.90 10.75
CA TYR A 453 29.56 5.00 12.19
C TYR A 453 28.92 3.73 12.76
N THR A 454 29.46 3.27 13.90
CA THR A 454 28.91 2.18 14.71
C THR A 454 29.18 2.42 16.20
N ASP A 455 28.31 1.92 17.06
CA ASP A 455 28.50 1.88 18.52
C ASP A 455 27.75 0.66 19.12
N GLU A 456 27.63 0.62 20.44
CA GLU A 456 26.91 -0.48 21.13
C GLU A 456 25.43 -0.57 20.77
N THR A 457 24.78 0.55 20.45
CA THR A 457 23.38 0.64 20.04
C THR A 457 23.22 0.34 18.56
N TYR A 458 24.08 0.95 17.73
CA TYR A 458 24.08 0.88 16.28
C TYR A 458 25.23 -0.01 15.79
N LYS A 459 25.02 -1.32 15.89
CA LYS A 459 26.06 -2.32 15.57
C LYS A 459 26.43 -2.40 14.08
N TYR A 460 25.60 -1.86 13.22
CA TYR A 460 25.79 -1.87 11.79
C TYR A 460 25.93 -0.43 11.29
N SER A 461 26.74 -0.22 10.28
CA SER A 461 26.90 1.09 9.65
C SER A 461 25.82 1.34 8.57
N ALA A 462 25.64 2.60 8.15
CA ALA A 462 24.81 2.94 7.00
C ALA A 462 25.30 2.21 5.73
N LEU A 463 26.61 2.20 5.53
CA LEU A 463 27.23 1.51 4.40
C LEU A 463 26.96 0.00 4.40
N TRP A 464 26.97 -0.65 5.58
CA TRP A 464 26.57 -2.06 5.69
C TRP A 464 25.13 -2.26 5.18
N ALA A 465 24.18 -1.44 5.62
CA ALA A 465 22.79 -1.61 5.25
C ALA A 465 22.54 -1.46 3.74
N ILE A 466 23.18 -0.47 3.11
CA ILE A 466 23.13 -0.32 1.64
C ILE A 466 23.78 -1.53 0.95
N ASN A 467 24.92 -1.99 1.45
CA ASN A 467 25.63 -3.11 0.86
C ASN A 467 24.89 -4.45 1.01
N GLU A 468 24.10 -4.65 2.05
CA GLU A 468 23.19 -5.82 2.14
C GLU A 468 22.15 -5.80 1.00
N VAL A 469 21.54 -4.64 0.71
CA VAL A 469 20.59 -4.49 -0.40
C VAL A 469 21.28 -4.73 -1.75
N ARG A 470 22.49 -4.16 -1.96
CA ARG A 470 23.28 -4.37 -3.20
C ARG A 470 23.66 -5.84 -3.37
N LYS A 471 24.15 -6.47 -2.32
CA LYS A 471 24.50 -7.90 -2.31
C LYS A 471 23.32 -8.79 -2.68
N ASN A 472 22.13 -8.48 -2.15
CA ASN A 472 20.91 -9.23 -2.49
C ASN A 472 20.53 -9.11 -3.98
N ALA A 473 20.92 -8.01 -4.62
CA ALA A 473 20.73 -7.77 -6.05
C ALA A 473 21.93 -8.28 -6.92
N ASP A 474 22.93 -8.95 -6.32
CA ASP A 474 24.18 -9.36 -6.95
C ASP A 474 24.97 -8.18 -7.56
N MET A 475 24.84 -6.99 -6.96
CA MET A 475 25.53 -5.79 -7.40
C MET A 475 26.86 -5.61 -6.64
N PRO A 476 27.87 -4.99 -7.26
CA PRO A 476 29.13 -4.65 -6.59
C PRO A 476 28.87 -3.82 -5.33
N LEU A 477 29.61 -4.14 -4.26
CA LEU A 477 29.50 -3.40 -3.01
C LEU A 477 30.14 -2.01 -3.16
N ILE A 478 29.53 -1.03 -2.49
CA ILE A 478 30.16 0.28 -2.34
C ILE A 478 31.36 0.12 -1.41
N PRO A 479 32.57 0.51 -1.81
CA PRO A 479 33.74 0.41 -0.96
C PRO A 479 33.63 1.34 0.26
N SER A 480 34.27 0.95 1.36
CA SER A 480 34.44 1.84 2.51
C SER A 480 35.24 3.07 2.07
N MET A 481 34.64 4.24 2.15
CA MET A 481 35.37 5.48 2.02
C MET A 481 36.15 5.71 3.31
N GLY A 482 37.47 5.68 3.23
CA GLY A 482 38.39 5.90 4.34
C GLY A 482 38.35 7.33 4.88
#